data_70782a54999dddf7d861d0e9ebae816a
#
_entry.id   70782a54999dddf7d861d0e9ebae816a
#
_cell.length_a   1.000
_cell.length_b   1.000
_cell.length_c   1.000
_cell.angle_alpha   90.00
_cell.angle_beta   90.00
_cell.angle_gamma   90.00
#
_symmetry.space_group_name_H-M   'P 1'
#
loop_
_entity.id
_entity.type
_entity.pdbx_description
1 polymer ?
#
loop_
_entity_poly.entity_id
_entity_poly.type
_entity_poly.pdbx_seq_one_letter_code
_entity_poly.pdbx_strand_id
1 'polypeptide(L)'
;MNNHAETDRYVVPTSVTWDEIGGEIVAINLLTGHYHSLRGTARDVFVLIHAAVALDEVVTMLASPTDVTAEMGEAVRDFTAELVRAGLVRAAEVGEALSHDPSPPLGERGAARPWVAPVLETYTDLEDLMLLDPVHDVDAQGWPRAVEVDVDTSVNA
;
A
#
# COMPACT_ATOMS: atom_id res chain seq x y z
N MET A 1 0.26 -6.64 35.41
CA MET A 1 -0.74 -5.78 34.74
C MET A 1 -0.29 -5.59 33.30
N ASN A 2 -1.00 -6.24 32.40
CA ASN A 2 -0.56 -6.34 31.01
C ASN A 2 -0.95 -5.08 30.24
N ASN A 3 0.05 -4.25 29.97
CA ASN A 3 -0.08 -3.08 29.12
C ASN A 3 0.07 -3.47 27.62
N HIS A 4 -0.59 -4.56 27.21
CA HIS A 4 -0.50 -5.06 25.85
C HIS A 4 -1.60 -4.51 24.91
N ALA A 5 -2.58 -3.78 25.44
CA ALA A 5 -3.71 -3.30 24.64
C ALA A 5 -3.42 -2.00 23.84
N GLU A 6 -2.30 -1.33 24.07
CA GLU A 6 -2.00 -0.03 23.47
C GLU A 6 -1.01 -0.12 22.29
N THR A 7 -0.40 -1.29 22.09
CA THR A 7 0.71 -1.46 21.13
C THR A 7 0.30 -2.18 19.85
N ASP A 8 -0.96 -2.58 19.70
CA ASP A 8 -1.43 -3.43 18.61
C ASP A 8 -2.13 -2.65 17.49
N ARG A 9 -1.88 -1.36 17.43
CA ARG A 9 -2.39 -0.48 16.37
C ARG A 9 -1.25 0.02 15.49
N TYR A 10 -1.54 0.13 14.22
CA TYR A 10 -0.59 0.56 13.21
C TYR A 10 -1.14 1.74 12.43
N VAL A 11 -0.25 2.48 11.81
CA VAL A 11 -0.57 3.63 10.97
C VAL A 11 0.21 3.57 9.67
N VAL A 12 -0.37 4.11 8.60
CA VAL A 12 0.31 4.30 7.32
C VAL A 12 1.11 5.60 7.41
N PRO A 13 2.45 5.55 7.25
CA PRO A 13 3.28 6.76 7.31
C PRO A 13 3.01 7.69 6.11
N THR A 14 3.31 8.97 6.29
CA THR A 14 3.16 9.99 5.22
C THR A 14 4.11 9.76 4.04
N SER A 15 5.14 8.94 4.20
CA SER A 15 6.03 8.48 3.13
C SER A 15 5.40 7.41 2.23
N VAL A 16 4.20 6.97 2.53
CA VAL A 16 3.46 6.00 1.71
C VAL A 16 2.28 6.71 1.07
N THR A 17 2.19 6.61 -0.24
CA THR A 17 0.99 6.96 -1.01
C THR A 17 0.32 5.69 -1.50
N TRP A 18 -0.99 5.68 -1.53
CA TRP A 18 -1.74 4.52 -2.00
C TRP A 18 -3.08 4.93 -2.59
N ASP A 19 -3.60 4.07 -3.45
CA ASP A 19 -4.93 4.20 -4.04
C ASP A 19 -5.58 2.83 -4.23
N GLU A 20 -6.89 2.79 -4.31
CA GLU A 20 -7.64 1.57 -4.58
C GLU A 20 -8.16 1.59 -6.02
N ILE A 21 -7.71 0.63 -6.82
CA ILE A 21 -8.03 0.51 -8.23
C ILE A 21 -8.60 -0.89 -8.49
N GLY A 22 -9.90 -0.96 -8.82
CA GLY A 22 -10.53 -2.23 -9.17
C GLY A 22 -10.55 -3.28 -8.04
N GLY A 23 -10.56 -2.86 -6.77
CA GLY A 23 -10.54 -3.76 -5.61
C GLY A 23 -9.14 -4.23 -5.22
N GLU A 24 -8.12 -3.61 -5.77
CA GLU A 24 -6.71 -3.79 -5.44
C GLU A 24 -6.15 -2.48 -4.88
N ILE A 25 -5.41 -2.55 -3.79
CA ILE A 25 -4.62 -1.40 -3.31
C ILE A 25 -3.25 -1.47 -3.97
N VAL A 26 -2.88 -0.35 -4.60
CA VAL A 26 -1.52 -0.08 -5.05
C VAL A 26 -0.91 0.93 -4.10
N ALA A 27 0.14 0.54 -3.39
CA ALA A 27 0.85 1.39 -2.44
C ALA A 27 2.30 1.60 -2.89
N ILE A 28 2.78 2.83 -2.74
CA ILE A 28 4.15 3.20 -3.09
C ILE A 28 4.84 3.74 -1.85
N ASN A 29 5.97 3.15 -1.49
CA ASN A 29 6.86 3.71 -0.49
C ASN A 29 7.78 4.73 -1.16
N LEU A 30 7.56 6.00 -0.90
CA LEU A 30 8.29 7.11 -1.53
C LEU A 30 9.77 7.18 -1.10
N LEU A 31 10.15 6.49 -0.01
CA LEU A 31 11.54 6.45 0.44
C LEU A 31 12.37 5.41 -0.31
N THR A 32 11.74 4.30 -0.72
CA THR A 32 12.42 3.19 -1.40
C THR A 32 12.13 3.15 -2.89
N GLY A 33 11.06 3.80 -3.37
CA GLY A 33 10.58 3.69 -4.73
C GLY A 33 9.89 2.36 -5.05
N HIS A 34 9.77 1.46 -4.07
CA HIS A 34 9.07 0.20 -4.25
C HIS A 34 7.56 0.43 -4.28
N TYR A 35 6.89 -0.30 -5.16
CA TYR A 35 5.44 -0.36 -5.10
C TYR A 35 4.95 -1.76 -4.76
N HIS A 36 3.77 -1.81 -4.20
CA HIS A 36 3.19 -3.02 -3.64
C HIS A 36 1.74 -3.14 -4.08
N SER A 37 1.33 -4.38 -4.38
CA SER A 37 -0.05 -4.73 -4.67
C SER A 37 -0.63 -5.53 -3.52
N LEU A 38 -1.81 -5.13 -3.07
CA LEU A 38 -2.55 -5.82 -2.01
C LEU A 38 -3.95 -6.15 -2.52
N ARG A 39 -4.27 -7.45 -2.58
CA ARG A 39 -5.55 -7.96 -3.08
C ARG A 39 -6.24 -8.84 -2.04
N GLY A 40 -7.54 -8.95 -2.16
CA GLY A 40 -8.33 -9.84 -1.31
C GLY A 40 -8.13 -9.56 0.18
N THR A 41 -7.74 -10.57 0.95
CA THR A 41 -7.50 -10.45 2.39
C THR A 41 -6.39 -9.43 2.72
N ALA A 42 -5.34 -9.34 1.91
CA ALA A 42 -4.27 -8.37 2.09
C ALA A 42 -4.78 -6.91 1.98
N ARG A 43 -5.64 -6.64 0.99
CA ARG A 43 -6.33 -5.37 0.83
C ARG A 43 -7.17 -5.05 2.07
N ASP A 44 -7.96 -6.02 2.53
CA ASP A 44 -8.88 -5.81 3.65
C ASP A 44 -8.12 -5.57 4.97
N VAL A 45 -7.04 -6.31 5.22
CA VAL A 45 -6.14 -6.07 6.37
C VAL A 45 -5.55 -4.66 6.33
N PHE A 46 -5.04 -4.23 5.17
CA PHE A 46 -4.46 -2.89 5.04
C PHE A 46 -5.48 -1.78 5.30
N VAL A 47 -6.69 -1.91 4.77
CA VAL A 47 -7.78 -0.94 4.99
C VAL A 47 -8.16 -0.85 6.47
N LEU A 48 -8.25 -1.98 7.17
CA LEU A 48 -8.55 -2.01 8.60
C LEU A 48 -7.42 -1.39 9.43
N ILE A 49 -6.17 -1.65 9.08
CA ILE A 49 -5.01 -1.00 9.71
C ILE A 49 -5.05 0.52 9.48
N HIS A 50 -5.33 0.95 8.23
CA HIS A 50 -5.46 2.38 7.93
C HIS A 50 -6.59 3.06 8.72
N ALA A 51 -7.67 2.32 8.99
CA ALA A 51 -8.76 2.76 9.85
C ALA A 51 -8.44 2.68 11.36
N ALA A 52 -7.18 2.41 11.72
CA ALA A 52 -6.70 2.29 13.10
C ALA A 52 -7.40 1.18 13.92
N VAL A 53 -7.87 0.12 13.28
CA VAL A 53 -8.41 -1.07 13.94
C VAL A 53 -7.27 -1.85 14.61
N ALA A 54 -7.47 -2.32 15.83
CA ALA A 54 -6.49 -3.15 16.53
C ALA A 54 -6.38 -4.54 15.88
N LEU A 55 -5.18 -5.14 15.86
CA LEU A 55 -4.96 -6.40 15.12
C LEU A 55 -5.82 -7.57 15.56
N ASP A 56 -6.16 -7.66 16.83
CA ASP A 56 -7.06 -8.68 17.36
C ASP A 56 -8.49 -8.52 16.85
N GLU A 57 -8.92 -7.27 16.62
CA GLU A 57 -10.22 -6.96 16.03
C GLU A 57 -10.23 -7.20 14.52
N VAL A 58 -9.10 -7.00 13.83
CA VAL A 58 -8.98 -7.21 12.38
C VAL A 58 -9.43 -8.61 12.00
N VAL A 59 -8.94 -9.64 12.68
CA VAL A 59 -9.31 -11.04 12.40
C VAL A 59 -10.80 -11.27 12.59
N THR A 60 -11.37 -10.72 13.68
CA THR A 60 -12.80 -10.83 13.98
C THR A 60 -13.67 -10.14 12.93
N MET A 61 -13.16 -9.05 12.34
CA MET A 61 -13.86 -8.32 11.29
C MET A 61 -13.75 -9.01 9.92
N LEU A 62 -12.72 -9.78 9.67
CA LEU A 62 -12.50 -10.48 8.39
C LEU A 62 -13.17 -11.85 8.33
N ALA A 63 -13.28 -12.52 9.45
CA ALA A 63 -13.89 -13.83 9.56
C ALA A 63 -15.28 -13.76 10.20
N SER A 64 -16.11 -14.77 9.92
CA SER A 64 -17.31 -14.97 10.74
C SER A 64 -16.91 -15.32 12.18
N PRO A 65 -17.63 -14.85 13.20
CA PRO A 65 -17.27 -15.10 14.61
C PRO A 65 -17.09 -16.58 14.98
N THR A 66 -17.73 -17.48 14.21
CA THR A 66 -17.63 -18.94 14.38
C THR A 66 -16.41 -19.55 13.71
N ASP A 67 -15.74 -18.82 12.81
CA ASP A 67 -14.68 -19.36 11.94
C ASP A 67 -13.30 -18.78 12.28
N VAL A 68 -13.21 -17.91 13.29
CA VAL A 68 -11.93 -17.35 13.73
C VAL A 68 -11.04 -18.44 14.30
N THR A 69 -9.86 -18.62 13.71
CA THR A 69 -8.85 -19.58 14.16
C THR A 69 -7.57 -18.86 14.61
N ALA A 70 -6.76 -19.54 15.42
CA ALA A 70 -5.45 -19.06 15.83
C ALA A 70 -4.53 -18.83 14.61
N GLU A 71 -4.62 -19.68 13.59
CA GLU A 71 -3.86 -19.56 12.35
C GLU A 71 -4.17 -18.26 11.58
N MET A 72 -5.43 -17.84 11.57
CA MET A 72 -5.81 -16.55 10.97
C MET A 72 -5.15 -15.39 11.70
N GLY A 73 -5.13 -15.43 13.04
CA GLY A 73 -4.47 -14.42 13.86
C GLY A 73 -2.96 -14.37 13.62
N GLU A 74 -2.31 -15.51 13.48
CA GLU A 74 -0.88 -15.59 13.14
C GLU A 74 -0.62 -15.04 11.74
N ALA A 75 -1.39 -15.43 10.74
CA ALA A 75 -1.26 -14.97 9.38
C ALA A 75 -1.41 -13.44 9.26
N VAL A 76 -2.35 -12.83 10.00
CA VAL A 76 -2.52 -11.36 10.03
C VAL A 76 -1.34 -10.68 10.70
N ARG A 77 -0.79 -11.23 11.80
CA ARG A 77 0.40 -10.67 12.46
C ARG A 77 1.64 -10.77 11.58
N ASP A 78 1.86 -11.92 10.95
CA ASP A 78 2.98 -12.15 10.04
C ASP A 78 2.92 -11.20 8.84
N PHE A 79 1.75 -11.06 8.25
CA PHE A 79 1.52 -10.11 7.16
C PHE A 79 1.74 -8.66 7.59
N THR A 80 1.28 -8.28 8.78
CA THR A 80 1.53 -6.93 9.34
C THR A 80 3.02 -6.70 9.55
N ALA A 81 3.76 -7.70 10.01
CA ALA A 81 5.21 -7.63 10.12
C ALA A 81 5.90 -7.46 8.73
N GLU A 82 5.33 -8.04 7.67
CA GLU A 82 5.80 -7.79 6.29
C GLU A 82 5.52 -6.34 5.85
N LEU A 83 4.33 -5.82 6.14
CA LEU A 83 4.00 -4.42 5.85
C LEU A 83 4.96 -3.45 6.58
N VAL A 84 5.32 -3.75 7.83
CA VAL A 84 6.31 -2.96 8.59
C VAL A 84 7.68 -3.02 7.93
N ARG A 85 8.15 -4.21 7.54
CA ARG A 85 9.44 -4.38 6.84
C ARG A 85 9.48 -3.67 5.49
N ALA A 86 8.36 -3.63 4.79
CA ALA A 86 8.21 -2.89 3.53
C ALA A 86 8.08 -1.36 3.75
N GLY A 87 7.96 -0.91 5.02
CA GLY A 87 7.76 0.49 5.36
C GLY A 87 6.40 1.05 4.97
N LEU A 88 5.41 0.16 4.74
CA LEU A 88 4.04 0.54 4.38
C LEU A 88 3.20 0.91 5.60
N VAL A 89 3.53 0.35 6.76
CA VAL A 89 2.91 0.69 8.03
C VAL A 89 3.98 0.75 9.14
N ARG A 90 3.67 1.44 10.21
CA ARG A 90 4.46 1.45 11.46
C ARG A 90 3.55 1.29 12.66
N ALA A 91 4.07 0.84 13.77
CA ALA A 91 3.33 0.86 15.02
C ALA A 91 2.93 2.29 15.38
N ALA A 92 1.72 2.47 15.88
CA ALA A 92 1.26 3.75 16.40
C ALA A 92 2.01 4.10 17.69
N GLU A 93 2.28 5.39 17.90
CA GLU A 93 2.89 5.86 19.14
C GLU A 93 1.84 5.99 20.24
N VAL A 94 2.27 5.83 21.48
CA VAL A 94 1.39 6.00 22.66
C VAL A 94 0.86 7.43 22.66
N GLY A 95 -0.47 7.57 22.65
CA GLY A 95 -1.12 8.87 22.63
C GLY A 95 -1.21 9.53 21.24
N GLU A 96 -0.79 8.85 20.19
CA GLU A 96 -0.98 9.32 18.81
C GLU A 96 -2.47 9.43 18.50
N ALA A 97 -2.89 10.59 17.96
CA ALA A 97 -4.25 10.78 17.51
C ALA A 97 -4.50 9.96 16.25
N LEU A 98 -5.19 8.84 16.38
CA LEU A 98 -5.54 7.97 15.27
C LEU A 98 -6.90 8.40 14.70
N SER A 99 -6.97 8.58 13.40
CA SER A 99 -8.26 8.74 12.71
C SER A 99 -8.92 7.36 12.66
N HIS A 100 -9.82 7.11 13.58
CA HIS A 100 -10.61 5.89 13.58
C HIS A 100 -11.80 6.07 12.62
N ASP A 101 -11.84 5.29 11.54
CA ASP A 101 -13.03 5.14 10.71
C ASP A 101 -13.86 3.97 11.26
N PRO A 102 -15.04 4.23 11.82
CA PRO A 102 -15.88 3.17 12.39
C PRO A 102 -16.48 2.24 11.31
N SER A 103 -16.38 2.61 10.05
CA SER A 103 -16.96 1.85 8.94
C SER A 103 -16.01 1.85 7.73
N PRO A 104 -14.83 1.21 7.86
CA PRO A 104 -13.93 1.11 6.72
C PRO A 104 -14.64 0.41 5.56
N PRO A 105 -14.39 0.82 4.31
CA PRO A 105 -15.02 0.23 3.12
C PRO A 105 -14.43 -1.16 2.87
N LEU A 106 -14.77 -2.10 3.72
CA LEU A 106 -14.60 -3.51 3.41
C LEU A 106 -15.63 -3.81 2.32
N GLY A 107 -15.16 -4.19 1.13
CA GLY A 107 -16.03 -4.49 0.00
C GLY A 107 -17.21 -5.38 0.37
N GLU A 108 -18.23 -5.45 -0.45
CA GLU A 108 -19.50 -6.10 -0.16
C GLU A 108 -19.27 -7.44 0.56
N ARG A 109 -19.57 -7.46 1.86
CA ARG A 109 -19.54 -8.66 2.73
C ARG A 109 -20.70 -9.61 2.43
N GLY A 110 -21.22 -9.57 1.21
CA GLY A 110 -22.40 -10.33 0.82
C GLY A 110 -22.18 -11.82 0.55
N ALA A 111 -20.97 -12.27 0.41
CA ALA A 111 -20.64 -13.69 0.30
C ALA A 111 -19.48 -13.98 1.26
N ALA A 112 -19.67 -14.94 2.16
CA ALA A 112 -18.58 -15.50 2.97
C ALA A 112 -17.48 -15.96 2.02
N ARG A 113 -16.45 -15.14 1.83
CA ARG A 113 -15.28 -15.55 1.06
C ARG A 113 -14.52 -16.57 1.89
N PRO A 114 -14.10 -17.69 1.30
CA PRO A 114 -13.20 -18.59 2.00
C PRO A 114 -11.96 -17.80 2.43
N TRP A 115 -11.49 -18.07 3.65
CA TRP A 115 -10.27 -17.45 4.15
C TRP A 115 -9.08 -17.80 3.25
N VAL A 116 -8.35 -16.78 2.86
CA VAL A 116 -7.05 -16.92 2.17
C VAL A 116 -6.06 -16.06 2.93
N ALA A 117 -4.92 -16.63 3.29
CA ALA A 117 -3.88 -15.88 3.97
C ALA A 117 -3.47 -14.64 3.14
N PRO A 118 -3.29 -13.47 3.77
CA PRO A 118 -2.88 -12.27 3.06
C PRO A 118 -1.45 -12.42 2.52
N VAL A 119 -1.20 -11.86 1.34
CA VAL A 119 0.11 -11.90 0.66
C VAL A 119 0.45 -10.49 0.18
N LEU A 120 1.71 -10.08 0.38
CA LEU A 120 2.26 -8.83 -0.13
C LEU A 120 3.00 -9.10 -1.45
N GLU A 121 2.55 -8.50 -2.53
CA GLU A 121 3.28 -8.51 -3.80
C GLU A 121 4.11 -7.23 -3.89
N THR A 122 5.41 -7.36 -4.09
CA THR A 122 6.35 -6.23 -4.15
C THR A 122 6.99 -6.16 -5.53
N TYR A 123 7.06 -4.96 -6.07
CA TYR A 123 7.63 -4.65 -7.37
C TYR A 123 8.70 -3.56 -7.21
N THR A 124 9.88 -3.82 -7.74
CA THR A 124 11.05 -2.94 -7.64
C THR A 124 11.40 -2.26 -8.96
N ASP A 125 10.67 -2.57 -10.03
CA ASP A 125 10.96 -2.10 -11.39
C ASP A 125 10.97 -0.57 -11.52
N LEU A 126 10.27 0.13 -10.63
CA LEU A 126 10.30 1.59 -10.57
C LEU A 126 11.61 2.15 -10.00
N GLU A 127 12.35 1.36 -9.20
CA GLU A 127 13.66 1.78 -8.70
C GLU A 127 14.63 2.01 -9.87
N ASP A 128 14.65 1.11 -10.84
CA ASP A 128 15.46 1.24 -12.05
C ASP A 128 15.03 2.44 -12.91
N LEU A 129 13.74 2.75 -12.95
CA LEU A 129 13.20 3.90 -13.68
C LEU A 129 13.49 5.23 -12.95
N MET A 130 13.55 5.21 -11.62
CA MET A 130 13.91 6.39 -10.81
C MET A 130 15.42 6.65 -10.83
N LEU A 131 16.23 5.61 -11.04
CA LEU A 131 17.68 5.71 -11.21
C LEU A 131 18.08 6.13 -12.63
N LEU A 132 17.23 5.89 -13.63
CA LEU A 132 17.33 6.50 -14.93
C LEU A 132 16.89 7.97 -14.76
N ASP A 133 17.87 8.79 -14.35
CA ASP A 133 17.69 10.24 -14.35
C ASP A 133 17.14 10.65 -15.72
N PRO A 134 15.93 11.09 -15.80
CA PRO A 134 15.46 11.74 -17.00
C PRO A 134 16.12 13.10 -17.04
N VAL A 135 17.41 13.14 -17.36
CA VAL A 135 18.08 14.40 -17.70
C VAL A 135 17.34 14.92 -18.89
N HIS A 136 16.41 15.71 -18.59
CA HIS A 136 15.75 16.51 -19.58
C HIS A 136 16.68 17.70 -19.77
N ASP A 137 17.25 17.75 -20.92
CA ASP A 137 17.66 19.02 -21.46
C ASP A 137 16.37 19.86 -21.62
N VAL A 138 15.97 20.43 -20.51
CA VAL A 138 14.98 21.50 -20.50
C VAL A 138 15.73 22.80 -20.70
N ASP A 139 15.24 23.64 -21.58
CA ASP A 139 15.75 25.00 -21.69
C ASP A 139 15.48 25.81 -20.41
N ALA A 140 16.04 26.97 -20.30
CA ALA A 140 15.88 27.85 -19.14
C ALA A 140 14.43 28.26 -18.86
N GLN A 141 13.47 27.87 -19.69
CA GLN A 141 12.03 28.11 -19.56
C GLN A 141 11.26 26.85 -19.16
N GLY A 142 11.94 25.70 -19.01
CA GLY A 142 11.34 24.46 -18.51
C GLY A 142 10.56 23.64 -19.53
N TRP A 143 10.71 23.92 -20.83
CA TRP A 143 10.04 23.16 -21.88
C TRP A 143 11.01 22.29 -22.67
N PRO A 144 10.63 21.06 -23.06
CA PRO A 144 11.45 20.25 -23.95
C PRO A 144 11.54 20.92 -25.33
N ARG A 145 12.76 20.97 -25.89
CA ARG A 145 12.96 21.46 -27.26
C ARG A 145 12.39 20.50 -28.27
N ALA A 146 11.63 21.02 -29.22
CA ALA A 146 11.29 20.28 -30.42
C ALA A 146 12.56 20.06 -31.24
N VAL A 147 12.85 18.82 -31.62
CA VAL A 147 13.91 18.49 -32.59
C VAL A 147 13.42 18.98 -33.93
N GLU A 148 14.01 20.04 -34.46
CA GLU A 148 13.80 20.40 -35.87
C GLU A 148 14.47 19.34 -36.74
N VAL A 149 13.65 18.56 -37.41
CA VAL A 149 14.11 17.65 -38.44
C VAL A 149 14.28 18.50 -39.72
N ASP A 150 15.52 18.86 -40.01
CA ASP A 150 15.87 19.44 -41.32
C ASP A 150 15.50 18.43 -42.40
N VAL A 151 14.38 18.66 -43.05
CA VAL A 151 14.04 17.96 -44.29
C VAL A 151 14.77 18.68 -45.42
N ASP A 152 15.97 18.19 -45.71
CA ASP A 152 16.71 18.63 -46.90
C ASP A 152 15.92 18.22 -48.16
N THR A 153 15.17 19.19 -48.68
CA THR A 153 14.46 19.05 -49.95
C THR A 153 15.38 19.43 -51.11
N SER A 154 16.41 18.63 -51.33
CA SER A 154 17.17 18.72 -52.60
C SER A 154 16.43 17.91 -53.68
N VAL A 155 15.37 18.48 -54.22
CA VAL A 155 14.85 18.03 -55.51
C VAL A 155 15.62 18.72 -56.60
N ASN A 156 16.56 18.01 -57.17
CA ASN A 156 17.27 18.44 -58.36
C ASN A 156 16.38 18.18 -59.58
N ALA A 157 16.18 19.21 -60.35
CA ALA A 157 15.50 19.20 -61.62
C ALA A 157 16.34 18.52 -62.70
#